data_a41642cedd2fc294202d25d25f8ce03b
#
_entry.id   a41642cedd2fc294202d25d25f8ce03b
#
_cell.length_a   1.000
_cell.length_b   1.000
_cell.length_c   1.000
_cell.angle_alpha   90.00
_cell.angle_beta   90.00
_cell.angle_gamma   90.00
#
_symmetry.space_group_name_H-M   'P 1'
#
loop_
_entity.id
_entity.type
_entity.pdbx_description
1 polymer ?
#
loop_
_entity_poly.entity_id
_entity_poly.type
_entity_poly.pdbx_seq_one_letter_code
_entity_poly.pdbx_strand_id
1 'polypeptide(L)'
;MKHFTVPSFWKEYAMLPANTQALADKNFALLKVNPKHPSLHLKKIDKYWSARVGLHYRSLAVEVDEGLLWFWIGNHAMYDKLIR
;
A
#
# COMPACT_ATOMS: atom_id res chain seq x y z
N MET A 1 8.64 12.41 -4.63
CA MET A 1 8.63 10.93 -4.71
C MET A 1 7.50 10.49 -5.61
N LYS A 2 7.79 9.64 -6.56
CA LYS A 2 6.79 9.08 -7.47
C LYS A 2 6.27 7.75 -6.94
N HIS A 3 5.07 7.38 -7.37
CA HIS A 3 4.45 6.11 -7.02
C HIS A 3 4.06 5.37 -8.28
N PHE A 4 4.50 4.13 -8.37
CA PHE A 4 4.25 3.25 -9.51
C PHE A 4 3.53 2.00 -9.02
N THR A 5 2.85 1.33 -9.93
CA THR A 5 2.20 0.05 -9.63
C THR A 5 2.58 -0.97 -10.69
N VAL A 6 2.46 -2.25 -10.33
CA VAL A 6 2.61 -3.36 -11.26
C VAL A 6 1.27 -4.07 -11.40
N PRO A 7 1.06 -4.86 -12.48
CA PRO A 7 -0.22 -5.55 -12.70
C PRO A 7 -0.67 -6.41 -11.53
N SER A 8 0.26 -7.03 -10.81
CA SER A 8 -0.08 -7.87 -9.65
C SER A 8 -0.73 -7.08 -8.53
N PHE A 9 -0.39 -5.79 -8.38
CA PHE A 9 -1.06 -4.93 -7.39
C PHE A 9 -2.55 -4.83 -7.70
N TRP A 10 -2.89 -4.56 -8.94
CA TRP A 10 -4.29 -4.38 -9.35
C TRP A 10 -5.08 -5.67 -9.30
N LYS A 11 -4.42 -6.80 -9.49
CA LYS A 11 -5.03 -8.11 -9.34
C LYS A 11 -5.47 -8.33 -7.88
N GLU A 12 -4.61 -7.99 -6.93
CA GLU A 12 -4.93 -8.07 -5.50
C GLU A 12 -5.98 -7.03 -5.11
N TYR A 13 -5.87 -5.82 -5.64
CA TYR A 13 -6.85 -4.75 -5.41
C TYR A 13 -8.25 -5.18 -5.84
N ALA A 14 -8.38 -5.85 -6.97
CA ALA A 14 -9.67 -6.28 -7.50
C ALA A 14 -10.39 -7.28 -6.57
N MET A 15 -9.65 -7.96 -5.70
CA MET A 15 -10.20 -8.92 -4.75
C MET A 15 -10.69 -8.27 -3.45
N LEU A 16 -10.44 -6.98 -3.26
CA LEU A 16 -10.86 -6.27 -2.05
C LEU A 16 -12.37 -5.98 -2.08
N PRO A 17 -13.02 -5.92 -0.89
CA PRO A 17 -14.40 -5.42 -0.83
C PRO A 17 -14.50 -4.00 -1.39
N ALA A 18 -15.66 -3.64 -1.92
CA ALA A 18 -15.85 -2.34 -2.56
C ALA A 18 -15.54 -1.16 -1.63
N ASN A 19 -15.93 -1.24 -0.36
CA ASN A 19 -15.64 -0.19 0.61
C ASN A 19 -14.15 -0.08 0.90
N THR A 20 -13.41 -1.18 0.85
CA THR A 20 -11.96 -1.19 1.04
C THR A 20 -11.26 -0.61 -0.19
N GLN A 21 -11.75 -0.92 -1.39
CA GLN A 21 -11.23 -0.31 -2.62
C GLN A 21 -11.36 1.21 -2.58
N ALA A 22 -12.53 1.71 -2.15
CA ALA A 22 -12.75 3.15 -2.04
C ALA A 22 -11.79 3.80 -1.03
N LEU A 23 -11.54 3.13 0.10
CA LEU A 23 -10.60 3.60 1.09
C LEU A 23 -9.16 3.57 0.56
N ALA A 24 -8.81 2.54 -0.18
CA ALA A 24 -7.49 2.44 -0.82
C ALA A 24 -7.28 3.58 -1.81
N ASP A 25 -8.29 3.90 -2.62
CA ASP A 25 -8.23 5.00 -3.58
C ASP A 25 -7.99 6.33 -2.87
N LYS A 26 -8.73 6.57 -1.80
CA LYS A 26 -8.61 7.78 -1.00
C LYS A 26 -7.22 7.89 -0.39
N ASN A 27 -6.73 6.81 0.17
CA ASN A 27 -5.41 6.78 0.81
C ASN A 27 -4.29 6.96 -0.21
N PHE A 28 -4.45 6.41 -1.41
CA PHE A 28 -3.45 6.59 -2.46
C PHE A 28 -3.37 8.05 -2.91
N ALA A 29 -4.52 8.71 -3.06
CA ALA A 29 -4.54 10.13 -3.36
C ALA A 29 -3.86 10.96 -2.26
N LEU A 30 -4.11 10.60 -1.00
CA LEU A 30 -3.50 11.25 0.15
C LEU A 30 -1.98 11.03 0.17
N LEU A 31 -1.53 9.83 -0.14
CA LEU A 31 -0.12 9.47 -0.18
C LEU A 31 0.67 10.35 -1.15
N LYS A 32 0.07 10.69 -2.29
CA LYS A 32 0.72 11.51 -3.30
C LYS A 32 0.95 12.95 -2.85
N VAL A 33 0.02 13.49 -2.03
CA VAL A 33 0.09 14.90 -1.59
C VAL A 33 0.66 15.07 -0.19
N ASN A 34 0.53 14.05 0.66
CA ASN A 34 1.00 14.14 2.03
C ASN A 34 1.41 12.76 2.55
N PRO A 35 2.60 12.25 2.13
CA PRO A 35 3.04 10.91 2.52
C PRO A 35 3.27 10.73 4.02
N LYS A 36 3.38 11.83 4.76
CA LYS A 36 3.59 11.78 6.21
C LYS A 36 2.27 11.83 7.00
N HIS A 37 1.13 11.83 6.32
CA HIS A 37 -0.15 11.87 7.00
C HIS A 37 -0.29 10.66 7.95
N PRO A 38 -0.68 10.88 9.23
CA PRO A 38 -0.70 9.79 10.22
C PRO A 38 -1.56 8.59 9.84
N SER A 39 -2.67 8.81 9.13
CA SER A 39 -3.57 7.71 8.75
C SER A 39 -2.94 6.71 7.80
N LEU A 40 -1.91 7.11 7.06
CA LEU A 40 -1.19 6.22 6.13
C LEU A 40 -0.21 5.30 6.86
N HIS A 41 0.34 5.76 7.97
CA HIS A 41 1.32 5.01 8.72
C HIS A 41 2.42 4.45 7.79
N LEU A 42 2.88 5.28 6.87
CA LEU A 42 3.92 4.90 5.90
C LEU A 42 5.23 4.68 6.62
N LYS A 43 5.80 3.48 6.47
CA LYS A 43 7.06 3.15 7.14
C LYS A 43 7.84 2.12 6.35
N LYS A 44 9.15 2.13 6.53
CA LYS A 44 10.04 1.14 5.95
C LYS A 44 10.18 -0.03 6.90
N ILE A 45 9.99 -1.24 6.39
CA ILE A 45 10.15 -2.49 7.13
C ILE A 45 11.09 -3.36 6.31
N ASP A 46 12.34 -3.50 6.78
CA ASP A 46 13.39 -4.18 6.06
C ASP A 46 13.56 -3.57 4.66
N LYS A 47 13.39 -4.34 3.60
CA LYS A 47 13.49 -3.87 2.21
C LYS A 47 12.18 -3.35 1.64
N TYR A 48 11.09 -3.43 2.41
CA TYR A 48 9.76 -3.02 1.95
C TYR A 48 9.31 -1.72 2.56
N TRP A 49 8.41 -1.03 1.85
CA TRP A 49 7.64 0.07 2.40
C TRP A 49 6.21 -0.39 2.58
N SER A 50 5.61 -0.01 3.70
CA SER A 50 4.26 -0.41 4.09
C SER A 50 3.40 0.82 4.29
N ALA A 51 2.17 0.78 3.79
CA ALA A 51 1.18 1.82 4.05
C ALA A 51 -0.12 1.17 4.53
N ARG A 52 -0.76 1.83 5.50
CA ARG A 52 -2.02 1.36 6.07
C ARG A 52 -3.18 1.74 5.15
N VAL A 53 -4.13 0.81 5.01
CA VAL A 53 -5.41 1.06 4.33
C VAL A 53 -6.49 0.68 5.34
N GLY A 54 -6.90 1.66 6.16
CA GLY A 54 -7.80 1.39 7.27
C GLY A 54 -7.16 0.51 8.34
N LEU A 55 -7.99 -0.12 9.17
CA LEU A 55 -7.50 -0.92 10.29
C LEU A 55 -7.05 -2.32 9.90
N HIS A 56 -7.61 -2.88 8.80
CA HIS A 56 -7.47 -4.30 8.50
C HIS A 56 -6.67 -4.61 7.26
N TYR A 57 -6.21 -3.60 6.52
CA TYR A 57 -5.53 -3.79 5.24
C TYR A 57 -4.22 -3.03 5.20
N ARG A 58 -3.30 -3.55 4.39
CA ARG A 58 -1.97 -2.95 4.17
C ARG A 58 -1.59 -3.07 2.71
N SER A 59 -0.71 -2.18 2.26
CA SER A 59 -0.08 -2.30 0.95
C SER A 59 1.43 -2.31 1.12
N LEU A 60 2.13 -2.92 0.16
CA LEU A 60 3.58 -3.06 0.18
C LEU A 60 4.19 -2.55 -1.11
N ALA A 61 5.34 -1.91 -0.96
CA ALA A 61 6.12 -1.41 -2.09
C ALA A 61 7.60 -1.70 -1.88
N VAL A 62 8.36 -1.61 -2.96
CA VAL A 62 9.83 -1.61 -2.92
C VAL A 62 10.32 -0.29 -3.46
N GLU A 63 11.50 0.13 -3.01
CA GLU A 63 12.14 1.33 -3.55
C GLU A 63 12.63 1.09 -4.96
N VAL A 64 12.40 2.07 -5.81
CA VAL A 64 12.99 2.16 -7.15
C VAL A 64 13.64 3.54 -7.29
N ASP A 65 14.40 3.76 -8.36
CA ASP A 65 15.20 4.97 -8.50
C ASP A 65 14.39 6.26 -8.30
N GLU A 66 13.15 6.29 -8.78
CA GLU A 66 12.35 7.51 -8.77
C GLU A 66 11.28 7.54 -7.67
N GLY A 67 11.16 6.48 -6.87
CA GLY A 67 10.13 6.45 -5.83
C GLY A 67 9.82 5.06 -5.32
N LEU A 68 8.54 4.75 -5.24
CA LEU A 68 8.06 3.48 -4.71
C LEU A 68 7.26 2.73 -5.75
N LEU A 69 7.50 1.43 -5.86
CA LEU A 69 6.76 0.53 -6.74
C LEU A 69 5.87 -0.37 -5.89
N TRP A 70 4.57 -0.11 -5.93
CA TRP A 70 3.57 -0.85 -5.15
C TRP A 70 3.23 -2.14 -5.87
N PHE A 71 3.41 -3.26 -5.18
CA PHE A 71 3.25 -4.59 -5.79
C PHE A 71 2.18 -5.44 -5.11
N TRP A 72 1.68 -5.05 -3.95
CA TRP A 72 0.72 -5.86 -3.21
C TRP A 72 -0.18 -5.00 -2.33
N ILE A 73 -1.43 -5.42 -2.19
CA ILE A 73 -2.39 -4.88 -1.23
C ILE A 73 -3.26 -6.04 -0.75
N GLY A 74 -3.54 -6.11 0.54
CA GLY A 74 -4.35 -7.18 1.09
C GLY A 74 -4.58 -7.01 2.57
N ASN A 75 -5.16 -8.04 3.22
CA ASN A 75 -5.48 -7.97 4.63
C ASN A 75 -4.23 -8.10 5.51
N HIS A 76 -4.38 -7.71 6.78
CA HIS A 76 -3.29 -7.68 7.74
C HIS A 76 -2.68 -9.06 8.00
N ALA A 77 -3.50 -10.11 7.99
CA ALA A 77 -3.00 -11.45 8.23
C ALA A 77 -2.03 -11.91 7.12
N MET A 78 -2.37 -11.63 5.87
CA MET A 78 -1.49 -11.94 4.74
C MET A 78 -0.25 -11.04 4.74
N TYR A 79 -0.43 -9.77 5.11
CA TYR A 79 0.68 -8.84 5.27
C TYR A 79 1.72 -9.38 6.24
N ASP A 80 1.28 -9.85 7.42
CA ASP A 80 2.19 -10.39 8.43
C ASP A 80 3.00 -11.58 7.90
N LYS A 81 2.39 -12.42 7.06
CA LYS A 81 3.10 -13.54 6.44
C LYS A 81 4.14 -13.09 5.44
N LEU A 82 3.84 -12.03 4.68
CA LEU A 82 4.75 -11.57 3.62
C LEU A 82 5.99 -10.87 4.15
N ILE A 83 5.90 -10.21 5.30
CA ILE A 83 7.02 -9.45 5.86
C ILE A 83 7.87 -10.23 6.86
N ARG A 84 7.55 -11.47 7.12
CA ARG A 84 8.34 -12.33 8.02
C ARG A 84 9.68 -12.71 7.42
#